data_cb100067986486d180af3561aab4f0c8
#
_entry.id   cb100067986486d180af3561aab4f0c8
#
_cell.length_a   1.000
_cell.length_b   1.000
_cell.length_c   1.000
_cell.angle_alpha   90.00
_cell.angle_beta   90.00
_cell.angle_gamma   90.00
#
_symmetry.space_group_name_H-M   'P 1'
#
loop_
_entity.id
_entity.type
_entity.pdbx_description
1 polymer ?
#
loop_
_entity_poly.entity_id
_entity_poly.type
_entity_poly.pdbx_seq_one_letter_code
_entity_poly.pdbx_strand_id
1 'polypeptide(L)'
;MLNVTDLSSYLYCPRQFYFRKIVGLRDPATQPMIEGSLRHKVREVFANNEENLFENLELINNNLTKQKVTSFYQNFLDQIIKQVFNNSQGLIYKFRINKEELREKIIKSMENEIKLRAESVENTIKQGFTGKELWENLTPKYISELPLISESLGLKGRADRIMIDKNKQTIIPFELKTRDAKTIYPSDEVQLTSYAMLLEEKYNQPIPFAILEAGNTIHELTITDSNKQKVRDLINEINELFKTKKPKFPSNFSKCQNCFFTQHCESLED
;
A
#
# COMPACT_ATOMS: atom_id res chain seq x y z
N MET A 1 7.00 5.20 18.00
CA MET A 1 7.11 4.34 16.78
C MET A 1 6.64 5.15 15.57
N LEU A 2 7.45 5.22 14.52
CA LEU A 2 7.17 5.93 13.28
C LEU A 2 6.33 5.06 12.33
N ASN A 3 5.55 5.71 11.46
CA ASN A 3 4.95 5.00 10.32
C ASN A 3 5.90 5.06 9.11
N VAL A 4 5.86 4.08 8.24
CA VAL A 4 6.62 4.08 6.97
C VAL A 4 6.32 5.36 6.17
N THR A 5 5.07 5.79 6.12
CA THR A 5 4.66 7.04 5.46
C THR A 5 5.20 8.31 6.13
N ASP A 6 5.64 8.24 7.40
CA ASP A 6 6.29 9.36 8.07
C ASP A 6 7.68 9.65 7.47
N LEU A 7 8.41 8.59 7.10
CA LEU A 7 9.71 8.70 6.44
C LEU A 7 9.57 9.37 5.07
N SER A 8 8.60 8.93 4.27
CA SER A 8 8.31 9.53 2.96
C SER A 8 7.89 10.99 3.08
N SER A 9 7.07 11.32 4.10
CA SER A 9 6.60 12.68 4.37
C SER A 9 7.74 13.58 4.82
N TYR A 10 8.64 13.08 5.68
CA TYR A 10 9.81 13.82 6.12
C TYR A 10 10.78 14.07 4.97
N LEU A 11 11.04 13.05 4.15
CA LEU A 11 11.88 13.19 2.97
C LEU A 11 11.29 14.18 1.94
N TYR A 12 9.96 14.25 1.85
CA TYR A 12 9.29 15.23 1.01
C TYR A 12 9.53 16.64 1.50
N CYS A 13 9.29 16.93 2.79
CA CYS A 13 9.56 18.23 3.41
C CYS A 13 9.60 18.10 4.94
N PRO A 14 10.78 18.27 5.58
CA PRO A 14 10.91 18.18 7.03
C PRO A 14 10.04 19.20 7.80
N ARG A 15 9.89 20.45 7.28
CA ARG A 15 9.03 21.47 7.89
C ARG A 15 7.55 21.11 7.82
N GLN A 16 7.07 20.58 6.68
CA GLN A 16 5.70 20.12 6.54
C GLN A 16 5.41 18.95 7.49
N PHE A 17 6.35 18.01 7.59
CA PHE A 17 6.28 16.90 8.54
C PHE A 17 6.20 17.42 9.98
N TYR A 18 7.04 18.39 10.36
CA TYR A 18 7.05 19.03 11.67
C TYR A 18 5.69 19.63 12.02
N PHE A 19 5.10 20.43 11.12
CA PHE A 19 3.79 21.03 11.36
C PHE A 19 2.69 19.98 11.58
N ARG A 20 2.72 18.90 10.82
CA ARG A 20 1.71 17.83 10.94
C ARG A 20 1.90 16.99 12.19
N LYS A 21 3.14 16.60 12.51
CA LYS A 21 3.40 15.57 13.54
C LYS A 21 3.76 16.13 14.90
N ILE A 22 4.37 17.29 14.96
CA ILE A 22 4.84 17.90 16.22
C ILE A 22 3.92 19.04 16.64
N VAL A 23 3.58 19.94 15.71
CA VAL A 23 2.65 21.05 16.01
C VAL A 23 1.19 20.61 15.99
N GLY A 24 0.87 19.53 15.24
CA GLY A 24 -0.49 18.97 15.18
C GLY A 24 -1.42 19.67 14.19
N LEU A 25 -0.89 20.49 13.29
CA LEU A 25 -1.66 21.12 12.21
C LEU A 25 -2.13 20.05 11.21
N ARG A 26 -3.33 20.24 10.67
CA ARG A 26 -3.91 19.32 9.69
C ARG A 26 -4.14 20.03 8.38
N ASP A 27 -3.75 19.37 7.29
CA ASP A 27 -4.19 19.78 5.96
C ASP A 27 -5.71 19.62 5.86
N PRO A 28 -6.40 20.51 5.16
CA PRO A 28 -7.79 20.28 4.81
C PRO A 28 -7.89 19.03 3.95
N ALA A 29 -8.87 18.18 4.25
CA ALA A 29 -9.14 17.01 3.42
C ALA A 29 -9.54 17.47 2.02
N THR A 30 -8.99 16.82 1.00
CA THR A 30 -9.30 17.09 -0.41
C THR A 30 -10.01 15.90 -1.04
N GLN A 31 -10.74 16.13 -2.12
CA GLN A 31 -11.41 15.06 -2.87
C GLN A 31 -10.43 13.93 -3.25
N PRO A 32 -9.23 14.18 -3.83
CA PRO A 32 -8.28 13.11 -4.15
C PRO A 32 -7.82 12.29 -2.94
N MET A 33 -7.67 12.92 -1.77
CA MET A 33 -7.32 12.20 -0.54
C MET A 33 -8.43 11.25 -0.10
N ILE A 34 -9.70 11.67 -0.20
CA ILE A 34 -10.84 10.82 0.15
C ILE A 34 -11.01 9.70 -0.88
N GLU A 35 -10.87 9.98 -2.19
CA GLU A 35 -10.87 8.93 -3.22
C GLU A 35 -9.76 7.89 -2.97
N GLY A 36 -8.55 8.33 -2.63
CA GLY A 36 -7.45 7.43 -2.25
C GLY A 36 -7.81 6.56 -1.04
N SER A 37 -8.34 7.17 0.02
CA SER A 37 -8.77 6.45 1.22
C SER A 37 -9.87 5.40 0.92
N LEU A 38 -10.83 5.72 0.06
CA LEU A 38 -11.87 4.78 -0.35
C LEU A 38 -11.30 3.59 -1.15
N ARG A 39 -10.30 3.83 -2.01
CA ARG A 39 -9.61 2.75 -2.74
C ARG A 39 -8.87 1.81 -1.81
N HIS A 40 -8.12 2.36 -0.84
CA HIS A 40 -7.46 1.54 0.19
C HIS A 40 -8.48 0.75 1.01
N LYS A 41 -9.61 1.37 1.36
CA LYS A 41 -10.67 0.68 2.10
C LYS A 41 -11.29 -0.49 1.31
N VAL A 42 -11.50 -0.32 0.01
CA VAL A 42 -11.97 -1.42 -0.85
C VAL A 42 -10.95 -2.57 -0.86
N ARG A 43 -9.65 -2.28 -1.01
CA ARG A 43 -8.60 -3.31 -0.99
C ARG A 43 -8.52 -4.03 0.36
N GLU A 44 -8.61 -3.27 1.46
CA GLU A 44 -8.61 -3.83 2.81
C GLU A 44 -9.79 -4.80 3.02
N VAL A 45 -11.01 -4.37 2.67
CA VAL A 45 -12.21 -5.20 2.82
C VAL A 45 -12.15 -6.41 1.89
N PHE A 46 -11.66 -6.25 0.66
CA PHE A 46 -11.46 -7.32 -0.30
C PHE A 46 -10.51 -8.39 0.26
N ALA A 47 -9.33 -7.97 0.74
CA ALA A 47 -8.33 -8.89 1.28
C ALA A 47 -8.81 -9.63 2.54
N ASN A 48 -9.50 -8.93 3.44
CA ASN A 48 -9.99 -9.50 4.68
C ASN A 48 -11.14 -10.51 4.51
N ASN A 49 -11.81 -10.48 3.37
CA ASN A 49 -12.93 -11.37 3.06
C ASN A 49 -12.60 -12.39 1.95
N GLU A 50 -11.38 -12.40 1.42
CA GLU A 50 -10.99 -13.28 0.33
C GLU A 50 -11.07 -14.77 0.71
N GLU A 51 -10.66 -15.12 1.93
CA GLU A 51 -10.73 -16.49 2.43
C GLU A 51 -12.15 -17.07 2.36
N ASN A 52 -13.15 -16.26 2.71
CA ASN A 52 -14.56 -16.66 2.68
C ASN A 52 -15.07 -17.02 1.27
N LEU A 53 -14.38 -16.55 0.22
CA LEU A 53 -14.72 -16.92 -1.16
C LEU A 53 -14.50 -18.42 -1.41
N PHE A 54 -13.47 -18.98 -0.78
CA PHE A 54 -13.07 -20.37 -1.04
C PHE A 54 -13.98 -21.36 -0.35
N GLU A 55 -14.60 -21.00 0.77
CA GLU A 55 -15.62 -21.83 1.42
C GLU A 55 -16.84 -22.06 0.50
N ASN A 56 -17.17 -21.06 -0.33
CA ASN A 56 -18.25 -21.17 -1.31
C ASN A 56 -17.82 -21.88 -2.61
N LEU A 57 -16.51 -21.99 -2.89
CA LEU A 57 -15.99 -22.67 -4.08
C LEU A 57 -16.05 -24.21 -3.97
N GLU A 58 -16.22 -24.79 -2.79
CA GLU A 58 -16.44 -26.23 -2.60
C GLU A 58 -17.67 -26.74 -3.37
N LEU A 59 -18.65 -25.87 -3.61
CA LEU A 59 -19.90 -26.18 -4.35
C LEU A 59 -19.73 -26.17 -5.87
N ILE A 60 -18.56 -25.74 -6.37
CA ILE A 60 -18.34 -25.58 -7.81
C ILE A 60 -17.36 -26.66 -8.27
N ASN A 61 -17.88 -27.70 -8.91
CA ASN A 61 -17.18 -28.86 -9.49
C ASN A 61 -15.79 -28.55 -10.11
N ASN A 62 -14.93 -29.59 -10.17
CA ASN A 62 -13.54 -29.66 -10.68
C ASN A 62 -13.25 -29.02 -12.08
N ASN A 63 -14.15 -28.23 -12.65
CA ASN A 63 -14.04 -27.53 -13.93
C ASN A 63 -13.88 -26.00 -13.80
N LEU A 64 -13.19 -25.51 -12.75
CA LEU A 64 -12.89 -24.10 -12.59
C LEU A 64 -11.70 -23.71 -13.48
N THR A 65 -12.01 -22.98 -14.52
CA THR A 65 -10.99 -22.34 -15.39
C THR A 65 -10.59 -20.98 -14.83
N LYS A 66 -9.38 -20.50 -15.16
CA LYS A 66 -8.92 -19.14 -14.82
C LYS A 66 -9.98 -18.07 -15.14
N GLN A 67 -10.69 -18.19 -16.25
CA GLN A 67 -11.72 -17.25 -16.67
C GLN A 67 -12.91 -17.22 -15.70
N LYS A 68 -13.38 -18.39 -15.25
CA LYS A 68 -14.48 -18.48 -14.26
C LYS A 68 -14.04 -17.89 -12.91
N VAL A 69 -12.82 -18.22 -12.45
CA VAL A 69 -12.26 -17.66 -11.23
C VAL A 69 -12.10 -16.13 -11.33
N THR A 70 -11.64 -15.62 -12.47
CA THR A 70 -11.56 -14.18 -12.72
C THR A 70 -12.93 -13.50 -12.61
N SER A 71 -13.96 -14.06 -13.24
CA SER A 71 -15.33 -13.53 -13.17
C SER A 71 -15.87 -13.56 -11.74
N PHE A 72 -15.51 -14.58 -10.97
CA PHE A 72 -15.89 -14.69 -9.57
C PHE A 72 -15.27 -13.58 -8.72
N TYR A 73 -13.98 -13.32 -8.87
CA TYR A 73 -13.29 -12.20 -8.22
C TYR A 73 -13.85 -10.83 -8.64
N GLN A 74 -14.22 -10.66 -9.91
CA GLN A 74 -14.82 -9.42 -10.40
C GLN A 74 -16.18 -9.14 -9.73
N ASN A 75 -17.04 -10.15 -9.64
CA ASN A 75 -18.32 -10.05 -8.94
C ASN A 75 -18.14 -9.74 -7.46
N PHE A 76 -17.16 -10.38 -6.83
CA PHE A 76 -16.82 -10.10 -5.44
C PHE A 76 -16.33 -8.67 -5.24
N LEU A 77 -15.43 -8.18 -6.09
CA LEU A 77 -14.98 -6.80 -6.06
C LEU A 77 -16.16 -5.82 -6.18
N ASP A 78 -17.10 -6.06 -7.08
CA ASP A 78 -18.29 -5.23 -7.24
C ASP A 78 -19.14 -5.18 -5.97
N GLN A 79 -19.31 -6.30 -5.28
CA GLN A 79 -20.02 -6.36 -4.00
C GLN A 79 -19.30 -5.53 -2.92
N ILE A 80 -17.98 -5.65 -2.82
CA ILE A 80 -17.16 -4.89 -1.87
C ILE A 80 -17.22 -3.39 -2.16
N ILE A 81 -17.12 -2.98 -3.43
CA ILE A 81 -17.23 -1.56 -3.80
C ILE A 81 -18.59 -0.99 -3.36
N LYS A 82 -19.69 -1.70 -3.64
CA LYS A 82 -21.04 -1.29 -3.22
C LYS A 82 -21.12 -1.16 -1.70
N GLN A 83 -20.59 -2.13 -0.95
CA GLN A 83 -20.56 -2.10 0.52
C GLN A 83 -19.79 -0.90 1.05
N VAL A 84 -18.57 -0.65 0.56
CA VAL A 84 -17.72 0.47 0.99
C VAL A 84 -18.36 1.81 0.64
N PHE A 85 -18.92 1.96 -0.55
CA PHE A 85 -19.60 3.19 -0.95
C PHE A 85 -20.84 3.47 -0.11
N ASN A 86 -21.62 2.44 0.21
CA ASN A 86 -22.79 2.58 1.09
C ASN A 86 -22.37 3.02 2.49
N ASN A 87 -21.33 2.45 3.05
CA ASN A 87 -20.80 2.82 4.37
C ASN A 87 -20.13 4.20 4.39
N SER A 88 -19.81 4.77 3.22
CA SER A 88 -19.08 6.03 3.08
C SER A 88 -19.92 7.15 2.42
N GLN A 89 -21.24 7.02 2.36
CA GLN A 89 -22.12 7.96 1.64
C GLN A 89 -21.92 9.42 2.08
N GLY A 90 -21.75 9.67 3.37
CA GLY A 90 -21.53 11.02 3.90
C GLY A 90 -20.25 11.67 3.36
N LEU A 91 -19.16 10.91 3.25
CA LEU A 91 -17.90 11.40 2.68
C LEU A 91 -18.04 11.64 1.16
N ILE A 92 -18.65 10.69 0.46
CA ILE A 92 -18.88 10.78 -0.98
C ILE A 92 -19.69 12.03 -1.34
N TYR A 93 -20.75 12.30 -0.58
CA TYR A 93 -21.58 13.50 -0.77
C TYR A 93 -20.81 14.79 -0.43
N LYS A 94 -20.18 14.83 0.75
CA LYS A 94 -19.43 16.01 1.23
C LYS A 94 -18.35 16.46 0.24
N PHE A 95 -17.62 15.51 -0.35
CA PHE A 95 -16.51 15.78 -1.27
C PHE A 95 -16.91 15.71 -2.74
N ARG A 96 -18.22 15.59 -3.05
CA ARG A 96 -18.78 15.55 -4.41
C ARG A 96 -18.11 14.49 -5.31
N ILE A 97 -17.83 13.31 -4.74
CA ILE A 97 -17.15 12.22 -5.45
C ILE A 97 -18.12 11.59 -6.47
N ASN A 98 -17.67 11.49 -7.71
CA ASN A 98 -18.38 10.74 -8.73
C ASN A 98 -18.19 9.23 -8.49
N LYS A 99 -19.28 8.54 -8.07
CA LYS A 99 -19.23 7.11 -7.71
C LYS A 99 -18.85 6.23 -8.89
N GLU A 100 -19.40 6.49 -10.08
CA GLU A 100 -19.15 5.68 -11.27
C GLU A 100 -17.69 5.82 -11.71
N GLU A 101 -17.19 7.04 -11.79
CA GLU A 101 -15.79 7.30 -12.13
C GLU A 101 -14.82 6.66 -11.12
N LEU A 102 -15.12 6.78 -9.84
CA LEU A 102 -14.27 6.15 -8.79
C LEU A 102 -14.35 4.63 -8.87
N ARG A 103 -15.54 4.06 -9.13
CA ARG A 103 -15.72 2.62 -9.32
C ARG A 103 -14.88 2.11 -10.50
N GLU A 104 -14.93 2.77 -11.65
CA GLU A 104 -14.12 2.41 -12.82
C GLU A 104 -12.63 2.46 -12.52
N LYS A 105 -12.17 3.52 -11.84
CA LYS A 105 -10.77 3.65 -11.40
C LYS A 105 -10.35 2.51 -10.45
N ILE A 106 -11.23 2.08 -9.54
CA ILE A 106 -10.95 0.96 -8.63
C ILE A 106 -10.84 -0.34 -9.41
N ILE A 107 -11.83 -0.66 -10.24
CA ILE A 107 -11.85 -1.89 -11.06
C ILE A 107 -10.58 -1.98 -11.90
N LYS A 108 -10.27 -0.91 -12.64
CA LYS A 108 -9.06 -0.85 -13.48
C LYS A 108 -7.78 -1.08 -12.67
N SER A 109 -7.69 -0.48 -11.47
CA SER A 109 -6.51 -0.62 -10.61
C SER A 109 -6.34 -2.02 -10.00
N MET A 110 -7.39 -2.83 -9.95
CA MET A 110 -7.36 -4.19 -9.40
C MET A 110 -7.36 -5.28 -10.48
N GLU A 111 -7.51 -4.91 -11.75
CA GLU A 111 -7.64 -5.87 -12.85
C GLU A 111 -6.45 -6.84 -12.94
N ASN A 112 -5.23 -6.31 -12.87
CA ASN A 112 -4.02 -7.13 -12.92
C ASN A 112 -3.89 -8.02 -11.68
N GLU A 113 -4.17 -7.49 -10.51
CA GLU A 113 -4.16 -8.24 -9.25
C GLU A 113 -5.16 -9.40 -9.29
N ILE A 114 -6.38 -9.16 -9.77
CA ILE A 114 -7.40 -10.20 -9.92
C ILE A 114 -6.94 -11.31 -10.88
N LYS A 115 -6.31 -10.95 -12.00
CA LYS A 115 -5.77 -11.95 -12.95
C LYS A 115 -4.69 -12.83 -12.32
N LEU A 116 -3.79 -12.23 -11.53
CA LEU A 116 -2.72 -12.96 -10.83
C LEU A 116 -3.29 -13.88 -9.74
N ARG A 117 -4.28 -13.40 -8.96
CA ARG A 117 -4.97 -14.23 -7.96
C ARG A 117 -5.72 -15.39 -8.60
N ALA A 118 -6.44 -15.14 -9.69
CA ALA A 118 -7.18 -16.17 -10.41
C ALA A 118 -6.26 -17.26 -10.97
N GLU A 119 -5.09 -16.89 -11.47
CA GLU A 119 -4.08 -17.85 -11.94
C GLU A 119 -3.53 -18.71 -10.79
N SER A 120 -3.24 -18.09 -9.65
CA SER A 120 -2.78 -18.80 -8.47
C SER A 120 -3.83 -19.80 -7.97
N VAL A 121 -5.09 -19.40 -7.93
CA VAL A 121 -6.23 -20.28 -7.56
C VAL A 121 -6.37 -21.44 -8.53
N GLU A 122 -6.39 -21.18 -9.85
CA GLU A 122 -6.48 -22.23 -10.85
C GLU A 122 -5.35 -23.25 -10.72
N ASN A 123 -4.12 -22.78 -10.53
CA ASN A 123 -2.95 -23.65 -10.37
C ASN A 123 -3.04 -24.52 -9.10
N THR A 124 -3.53 -23.96 -8.01
CA THR A 124 -3.71 -24.71 -6.74
C THR A 124 -4.83 -25.73 -6.84
N ILE A 125 -5.93 -25.42 -7.53
CA ILE A 125 -7.01 -26.39 -7.82
C ILE A 125 -6.50 -27.56 -8.67
N LYS A 126 -5.66 -27.28 -9.70
CA LYS A 126 -5.04 -28.33 -10.53
C LYS A 126 -4.14 -29.28 -9.73
N GLN A 127 -3.65 -28.87 -8.55
CA GLN A 127 -2.92 -29.71 -7.61
C GLN A 127 -3.83 -30.54 -6.70
N GLY A 128 -5.17 -30.39 -6.81
CA GLY A 128 -6.17 -31.16 -6.08
C GLY A 128 -6.69 -30.50 -4.80
N PHE A 129 -6.26 -29.28 -4.48
CA PHE A 129 -6.72 -28.58 -3.28
C PHE A 129 -8.05 -27.85 -3.52
N THR A 130 -8.98 -27.95 -2.56
CA THR A 130 -10.30 -27.30 -2.59
C THR A 130 -10.64 -26.70 -1.22
N GLY A 131 -11.63 -25.82 -1.17
CA GLY A 131 -12.13 -25.24 0.08
C GLY A 131 -11.04 -24.58 0.93
N LYS A 132 -11.00 -24.90 2.21
CA LYS A 132 -10.02 -24.33 3.14
C LYS A 132 -8.59 -24.73 2.79
N GLU A 133 -8.36 -25.95 2.31
CA GLU A 133 -7.03 -26.40 1.88
C GLU A 133 -6.52 -25.60 0.68
N LEU A 134 -7.40 -25.18 -0.21
CA LEU A 134 -7.05 -24.29 -1.33
C LEU A 134 -6.47 -22.99 -0.80
N TRP A 135 -7.12 -22.33 0.19
CA TRP A 135 -6.61 -21.10 0.78
C TRP A 135 -5.27 -21.28 1.48
N GLU A 136 -5.11 -22.37 2.24
CA GLU A 136 -3.87 -22.66 2.96
C GLU A 136 -2.68 -22.96 2.02
N ASN A 137 -2.95 -23.60 0.88
CA ASN A 137 -1.93 -24.01 -0.09
C ASN A 137 -1.75 -23.03 -1.27
N LEU A 138 -2.49 -21.92 -1.29
CA LEU A 138 -2.40 -20.95 -2.37
C LEU A 138 -0.96 -20.43 -2.53
N THR A 139 -0.40 -20.60 -3.74
CA THR A 139 0.96 -20.15 -4.07
C THR A 139 1.11 -19.80 -5.57
N PRO A 140 1.57 -18.58 -5.93
CA PRO A 140 1.84 -17.47 -5.00
C PRO A 140 0.56 -16.98 -4.31
N LYS A 141 0.68 -16.61 -3.04
CA LYS A 141 -0.39 -16.00 -2.26
C LYS A 141 -0.19 -14.49 -2.24
N TYR A 142 -1.26 -13.75 -2.55
CA TYR A 142 -1.24 -12.29 -2.51
C TYR A 142 -2.00 -11.82 -1.27
N ILE A 143 -1.34 -11.05 -0.42
CA ILE A 143 -1.91 -10.46 0.78
C ILE A 143 -1.90 -8.96 0.61
N SER A 144 -3.06 -8.31 0.70
CA SER A 144 -3.17 -6.85 0.59
C SER A 144 -3.32 -6.24 1.97
N GLU A 145 -2.85 -4.98 2.11
CA GLU A 145 -3.00 -4.17 3.33
C GLU A 145 -2.44 -4.86 4.59
N LEU A 146 -1.29 -5.57 4.43
CA LEU A 146 -0.68 -6.30 5.54
C LEU A 146 -0.09 -5.35 6.59
N PRO A 147 -0.56 -5.38 7.86
CA PRO A 147 0.08 -4.61 8.91
C PRO A 147 1.44 -5.23 9.30
N LEU A 148 2.45 -4.37 9.41
CA LEU A 148 3.82 -4.72 9.77
C LEU A 148 4.31 -3.83 10.90
N ILE A 149 4.99 -4.42 11.87
CA ILE A 149 5.52 -3.73 13.05
C ILE A 149 6.90 -4.31 13.36
N SER A 150 7.86 -3.43 13.64
CA SER A 150 9.17 -3.76 14.15
C SER A 150 9.51 -2.86 15.34
N GLU A 151 9.62 -3.46 16.52
CA GLU A 151 10.04 -2.75 17.73
C GLU A 151 11.53 -2.37 17.62
N SER A 152 12.35 -3.23 17.04
CA SER A 152 13.80 -3.02 16.88
C SER A 152 14.13 -1.81 16.02
N LEU A 153 13.34 -1.59 14.94
CA LEU A 153 13.46 -0.43 14.08
C LEU A 153 12.68 0.78 14.57
N GLY A 154 11.77 0.61 15.54
CA GLY A 154 10.82 1.65 15.94
C GLY A 154 9.87 2.07 14.80
N LEU A 155 9.58 1.15 13.89
CA LEU A 155 8.87 1.41 12.63
C LEU A 155 7.64 0.49 12.49
N LYS A 156 6.56 1.06 11.95
CA LYS A 156 5.36 0.31 11.57
C LYS A 156 4.81 0.82 10.25
N GLY A 157 4.06 -0.02 9.58
CA GLY A 157 3.39 0.36 8.34
C GLY A 157 2.37 -0.66 7.91
N ARG A 158 1.76 -0.42 6.77
CA ARG A 158 0.84 -1.32 6.12
C ARG A 158 1.26 -1.42 4.65
N ALA A 159 1.75 -2.60 4.26
CA ALA A 159 2.15 -2.83 2.87
C ALA A 159 0.89 -2.97 2.00
N ASP A 160 0.83 -2.23 0.90
CA ASP A 160 -0.33 -2.25 0.00
C ASP A 160 -0.63 -3.67 -0.50
N ARG A 161 0.42 -4.39 -0.89
CA ARG A 161 0.34 -5.80 -1.28
C ARG A 161 1.67 -6.50 -1.06
N ILE A 162 1.63 -7.76 -0.66
CA ILE A 162 2.78 -8.66 -0.70
C ILE A 162 2.44 -9.91 -1.50
N MET A 163 3.42 -10.48 -2.17
CA MET A 163 3.35 -11.80 -2.79
C MET A 163 4.24 -12.76 -2.00
N ILE A 164 3.69 -13.90 -1.63
CA ILE A 164 4.42 -15.00 -0.99
C ILE A 164 4.37 -16.20 -1.91
N ASP A 165 5.52 -16.58 -2.47
CA ASP A 165 5.67 -17.79 -3.27
C ASP A 165 6.43 -18.85 -2.45
N LYS A 166 5.70 -19.83 -1.93
CA LYS A 166 6.25 -20.90 -1.11
C LYS A 166 7.18 -21.81 -1.91
N ASN A 167 6.91 -21.99 -3.22
CA ASN A 167 7.70 -22.87 -4.08
C ASN A 167 9.07 -22.26 -4.37
N LYS A 168 9.13 -20.94 -4.52
CA LYS A 168 10.37 -20.20 -4.77
C LYS A 168 11.01 -19.65 -3.49
N GLN A 169 10.35 -19.82 -2.35
CA GLN A 169 10.76 -19.23 -1.07
C GLN A 169 11.00 -17.71 -1.17
N THR A 170 10.13 -17.01 -1.90
CA THR A 170 10.26 -15.57 -2.12
C THR A 170 9.09 -14.79 -1.53
N ILE A 171 9.41 -13.62 -0.96
CA ILE A 171 8.43 -12.64 -0.50
C ILE A 171 8.76 -11.32 -1.17
N ILE A 172 7.76 -10.71 -1.79
CA ILE A 172 7.93 -9.48 -2.55
C ILE A 172 6.92 -8.45 -2.07
N PRO A 173 7.34 -7.32 -1.49
CA PRO A 173 6.46 -6.20 -1.22
C PRO A 173 6.18 -5.39 -2.48
N PHE A 174 4.95 -4.89 -2.58
CA PHE A 174 4.49 -3.99 -3.63
C PHE A 174 3.99 -2.69 -3.01
N GLU A 175 4.33 -1.59 -3.64
CA GLU A 175 3.71 -0.28 -3.42
C GLU A 175 2.88 0.08 -4.65
N LEU A 176 1.65 0.55 -4.42
CA LEU A 176 0.68 0.81 -5.48
C LEU A 176 0.40 2.32 -5.58
N LYS A 177 0.76 2.92 -6.70
CA LYS A 177 0.51 4.34 -6.96
C LYS A 177 -0.50 4.52 -8.10
N THR A 178 -1.40 5.46 -7.94
CA THR A 178 -2.39 5.80 -8.98
C THR A 178 -1.83 6.72 -10.06
N ARG A 179 -0.70 7.39 -9.79
CA ARG A 179 0.03 8.20 -10.76
C ARG A 179 0.92 7.34 -11.63
N ASP A 180 1.10 7.72 -12.86
CA ASP A 180 2.19 7.18 -13.67
C ASP A 180 3.54 7.66 -13.12
N ALA A 181 4.54 6.80 -13.19
CA ALA A 181 5.90 7.14 -12.81
C ALA A 181 6.87 6.60 -13.87
N LYS A 182 7.76 7.46 -14.37
CA LYS A 182 8.83 7.05 -15.28
C LYS A 182 9.98 6.35 -14.56
N THR A 183 10.13 6.63 -13.27
CA THR A 183 11.19 6.10 -12.40
C THR A 183 10.66 5.96 -10.98
N ILE A 184 11.38 5.23 -10.13
CA ILE A 184 11.12 5.18 -8.70
C ILE A 184 11.57 6.50 -8.08
N TYR A 185 10.66 7.22 -7.42
CA TYR A 185 11.01 8.44 -6.69
C TYR A 185 11.64 8.11 -5.33
N PRO A 186 12.48 8.99 -4.76
CA PRO A 186 13.12 8.75 -3.46
C PRO A 186 12.15 8.41 -2.32
N SER A 187 10.93 8.98 -2.33
CA SER A 187 9.89 8.68 -1.36
C SER A 187 9.34 7.26 -1.50
N ASP A 188 9.20 6.76 -2.74
CA ASP A 188 8.72 5.40 -3.01
C ASP A 188 9.82 4.37 -2.71
N GLU A 189 11.09 4.69 -3.03
CA GLU A 189 12.26 3.89 -2.67
C GLU A 189 12.34 3.66 -1.16
N VAL A 190 12.19 4.74 -0.36
CA VAL A 190 12.20 4.64 1.10
C VAL A 190 11.02 3.82 1.61
N GLN A 191 9.84 3.96 1.03
CA GLN A 191 8.66 3.17 1.39
C GLN A 191 8.86 1.69 1.14
N LEU A 192 9.26 1.32 -0.07
CA LEU A 192 9.52 -0.06 -0.48
C LEU A 192 10.63 -0.70 0.35
N THR A 193 11.74 0.03 0.58
CA THR A 193 12.85 -0.45 1.42
C THR A 193 12.38 -0.67 2.85
N SER A 194 11.57 0.23 3.39
CA SER A 194 11.02 0.09 4.75
C SER A 194 10.15 -1.15 4.88
N TYR A 195 9.28 -1.42 3.90
CA TYR A 195 8.47 -2.65 3.89
C TYR A 195 9.34 -3.91 3.75
N ALA A 196 10.38 -3.87 2.91
CA ALA A 196 11.32 -4.97 2.80
C ALA A 196 11.99 -5.28 4.16
N MET A 197 12.48 -4.26 4.87
CA MET A 197 13.09 -4.43 6.20
C MET A 197 12.11 -4.99 7.24
N LEU A 198 10.86 -4.52 7.24
CA LEU A 198 9.81 -5.02 8.13
C LEU A 198 9.45 -6.49 7.83
N LEU A 199 9.45 -6.87 6.53
CA LEU A 199 9.19 -8.24 6.10
C LEU A 199 10.37 -9.17 6.40
N GLU A 200 11.62 -8.69 6.27
CA GLU A 200 12.81 -9.45 6.66
C GLU A 200 12.77 -9.86 8.13
N GLU A 201 12.39 -8.91 9.01
CA GLU A 201 12.26 -9.21 10.45
C GLU A 201 11.09 -10.17 10.71
N LYS A 202 9.93 -9.93 10.09
CA LYS A 202 8.73 -10.75 10.29
C LYS A 202 8.92 -12.21 9.87
N TYR A 203 9.56 -12.44 8.73
CA TYR A 203 9.71 -13.77 8.13
C TYR A 203 11.10 -14.38 8.30
N ASN A 204 12.00 -13.66 8.92
CA ASN A 204 13.41 -14.06 9.15
C ASN A 204 14.11 -14.56 7.87
N GLN A 205 13.90 -13.83 6.77
CA GLN A 205 14.52 -14.13 5.47
C GLN A 205 14.81 -12.84 4.69
N PRO A 206 15.86 -12.81 3.84
CA PRO A 206 16.18 -11.63 3.05
C PRO A 206 15.10 -11.32 2.00
N ILE A 207 14.85 -10.04 1.80
CA ILE A 207 13.96 -9.51 0.76
C ILE A 207 14.82 -8.73 -0.25
N PRO A 208 15.27 -9.38 -1.33
CA PRO A 208 16.27 -8.78 -2.23
C PRO A 208 15.71 -7.70 -3.17
N PHE A 209 14.42 -7.67 -3.39
CA PHE A 209 13.78 -6.68 -4.26
C PHE A 209 12.33 -6.40 -3.85
N ALA A 210 11.83 -5.27 -4.32
CA ALA A 210 10.47 -4.79 -4.12
C ALA A 210 9.92 -4.22 -5.43
N ILE A 211 8.62 -4.09 -5.57
CA ILE A 211 7.97 -3.65 -6.80
C ILE A 211 7.12 -2.40 -6.55
N LEU A 212 7.32 -1.39 -7.40
CA LEU A 212 6.43 -0.25 -7.54
C LEU A 212 5.51 -0.47 -8.74
N GLU A 213 4.22 -0.57 -8.51
CA GLU A 213 3.20 -0.47 -9.56
C GLU A 213 2.68 0.97 -9.58
N ALA A 214 3.00 1.72 -10.63
CA ALA A 214 2.64 3.12 -10.78
C ALA A 214 1.89 3.36 -12.09
N GLY A 215 0.57 3.54 -12.00
CA GLY A 215 -0.31 3.62 -13.17
C GLY A 215 -0.21 2.35 -14.01
N ASN A 216 0.30 2.50 -15.24
CA ASN A 216 0.50 1.38 -16.16
C ASN A 216 1.96 0.86 -16.20
N THR A 217 2.82 1.34 -15.29
CA THR A 217 4.24 0.98 -15.26
C THR A 217 4.58 0.15 -14.04
N ILE A 218 5.51 -0.78 -14.21
CA ILE A 218 6.04 -1.63 -13.13
C ILE A 218 7.54 -1.39 -13.06
N HIS A 219 8.03 -1.09 -11.87
CA HIS A 219 9.44 -0.87 -11.61
C HIS A 219 9.91 -1.79 -10.49
N GLU A 220 11.03 -2.46 -10.71
CA GLU A 220 11.70 -3.26 -9.69
C GLU A 220 12.75 -2.43 -8.97
N LEU A 221 12.77 -2.49 -7.67
CA LEU A 221 13.78 -1.91 -6.80
C LEU A 221 14.60 -3.02 -6.16
N THR A 222 15.88 -3.09 -6.46
CA THR A 222 16.82 -3.94 -5.71
C THR A 222 17.06 -3.35 -4.33
N ILE A 223 16.86 -4.14 -3.29
CA ILE A 223 17.04 -3.73 -1.89
C ILE A 223 18.50 -3.94 -1.50
N THR A 224 19.24 -2.87 -1.37
CA THR A 224 20.65 -2.87 -1.00
C THR A 224 20.87 -2.43 0.45
N ASP A 225 22.05 -2.70 1.01
CA ASP A 225 22.41 -2.20 2.34
C ASP A 225 22.44 -0.68 2.38
N SER A 226 22.78 -0.01 1.27
CA SER A 226 22.71 1.44 1.16
C SER A 226 21.27 1.96 1.29
N ASN A 227 20.29 1.30 0.63
CA ASN A 227 18.88 1.66 0.80
C ASN A 227 18.42 1.49 2.25
N LYS A 228 18.80 0.37 2.88
CA LYS A 228 18.47 0.09 4.29
C LYS A 228 19.11 1.10 5.24
N GLN A 229 20.36 1.49 4.99
CA GLN A 229 21.03 2.50 5.80
C GLN A 229 20.33 3.85 5.69
N LYS A 230 19.94 4.26 4.49
CA LYS A 230 19.15 5.48 4.26
C LYS A 230 17.84 5.51 5.07
N VAL A 231 17.15 4.37 5.19
CA VAL A 231 15.95 4.25 6.04
C VAL A 231 16.31 4.45 7.51
N ARG A 232 17.40 3.83 8.02
CA ARG A 232 17.87 4.02 9.41
C ARG A 232 18.25 5.47 9.69
N ASP A 233 18.94 6.11 8.76
CA ASP A 233 19.36 7.51 8.88
C ASP A 233 18.14 8.45 8.98
N LEU A 234 17.11 8.22 8.15
CA LEU A 234 15.87 8.96 8.23
C LEU A 234 15.13 8.77 9.55
N ILE A 235 15.09 7.54 10.07
CA ILE A 235 14.52 7.26 11.40
C ILE A 235 15.26 8.07 12.48
N ASN A 236 16.58 8.10 12.44
CA ASN A 236 17.40 8.86 13.37
C ASN A 236 17.17 10.37 13.24
N GLU A 237 17.15 10.90 12.01
CA GLU A 237 16.86 12.32 11.76
C GLU A 237 15.49 12.75 12.28
N ILE A 238 14.47 11.92 12.09
CA ILE A 238 13.12 12.20 12.60
C ILE A 238 13.09 12.15 14.12
N ASN A 239 13.76 11.17 14.73
CA ASN A 239 13.87 11.10 16.18
C ASN A 239 14.61 12.31 16.78
N GLU A 240 15.64 12.81 16.13
CA GLU A 240 16.30 14.07 16.53
C GLU A 240 15.37 15.28 16.35
N LEU A 241 14.57 15.33 15.28
CA LEU A 241 13.58 16.39 15.10
C LEU A 241 12.55 16.40 16.25
N PHE A 242 12.10 15.25 16.73
CA PHE A 242 11.19 15.18 17.88
C PHE A 242 11.81 15.75 19.16
N LYS A 243 13.13 15.61 19.36
CA LYS A 243 13.86 16.16 20.51
C LYS A 243 14.12 17.66 20.36
N THR A 244 14.68 18.06 19.23
CA THR A 244 15.17 19.42 19.00
C THR A 244 14.05 20.39 18.61
N LYS A 245 12.99 19.89 17.98
CA LYS A 245 11.90 20.66 17.38
C LYS A 245 12.36 21.69 16.34
N LYS A 246 13.54 21.47 15.75
CA LYS A 246 14.13 22.32 14.71
C LYS A 246 14.11 21.61 13.35
N PRO A 247 13.08 21.84 12.52
CA PRO A 247 12.98 21.19 11.22
C PRO A 247 13.92 21.82 10.20
N LYS A 248 14.66 20.98 9.47
CA LYS A 248 15.50 21.42 8.34
C LYS A 248 14.64 22.06 7.24
N PHE A 249 15.23 22.97 6.48
CA PHE A 249 14.60 23.48 5.26
C PHE A 249 14.42 22.37 4.21
N PRO A 250 13.39 22.46 3.36
CA PRO A 250 13.24 21.52 2.27
C PRO A 250 14.36 21.70 1.23
N SER A 251 14.82 20.61 0.64
CA SER A 251 15.79 20.62 -0.45
C SER A 251 15.25 21.21 -1.77
N ASN A 252 13.93 21.32 -1.91
CA ASN A 252 13.26 21.83 -3.09
C ASN A 252 12.11 22.78 -2.72
N PHE A 253 12.32 24.08 -2.98
CA PHE A 253 11.36 25.13 -2.67
C PHE A 253 10.16 25.21 -3.64
N SER A 254 10.20 24.54 -4.80
CA SER A 254 9.04 24.52 -5.71
C SER A 254 7.79 23.92 -5.07
N LYS A 255 7.97 23.09 -4.06
CA LYS A 255 6.88 22.49 -3.29
C LYS A 255 6.14 23.48 -2.39
N CYS A 256 6.77 24.62 -2.08
CA CYS A 256 6.20 25.63 -1.19
C CYS A 256 5.04 26.39 -1.85
N GLN A 257 5.00 26.50 -3.18
CA GLN A 257 3.98 27.26 -3.91
C GLN A 257 2.55 26.79 -3.63
N ASN A 258 2.37 25.49 -3.35
CA ASN A 258 1.06 24.87 -3.07
C ASN A 258 1.00 24.27 -1.65
N CYS A 259 1.82 24.75 -0.73
CA CYS A 259 1.89 24.21 0.61
C CYS A 259 0.91 24.94 1.54
N PHE A 260 0.05 24.21 2.24
CA PHE A 260 -0.90 24.78 3.23
C PHE A 260 -0.20 25.43 4.42
N PHE A 261 1.06 25.11 4.67
CA PHE A 261 1.82 25.61 5.83
C PHE A 261 2.77 26.74 5.50
N THR A 262 2.69 27.37 4.32
CA THR A 262 3.64 28.42 3.89
C THR A 262 3.71 29.55 4.92
N GLN A 263 2.57 30.10 5.36
CA GLN A 263 2.53 31.18 6.34
C GLN A 263 3.17 30.79 7.68
N HIS A 264 2.89 29.57 8.18
CA HIS A 264 3.53 29.06 9.40
C HIS A 264 5.01 28.78 9.19
N CYS A 265 5.41 28.39 7.99
CA CYS A 265 6.80 28.09 7.65
C CYS A 265 7.66 29.36 7.61
N GLU A 266 7.11 30.49 7.14
CA GLU A 266 7.77 31.78 7.09
C GLU A 266 7.98 32.38 8.49
N SER A 267 7.12 32.04 9.46
CA SER A 267 7.23 32.50 10.84
C SER A 267 8.13 31.62 11.72
N LEU A 268 8.65 30.50 11.21
CA LEU A 268 9.64 29.69 11.93
C LEU A 268 11.00 30.38 11.86
N GLU A 269 11.49 30.83 13.01
CA GLU A 269 12.88 31.26 13.17
C GLU A 269 13.83 30.04 13.06
N ASP A 270 15.04 30.27 12.54
CA ASP A 270 16.06 29.23 12.32
C ASP A 270 16.69 28.71 13.62
#